data_76bddf3dd73573c6f240c0d39a8370cc
#
_entry.id   76bddf3dd73573c6f240c0d39a8370cc
#
_cell.length_a   1.000
_cell.length_b   1.000
_cell.length_c   1.000
_cell.angle_alpha   90.00
_cell.angle_beta   90.00
_cell.angle_gamma   90.00
#
_symmetry.space_group_name_H-M   'P 1'
#
loop_
_entity.id
_entity.type
_entity.pdbx_description
1 polymer ?
#
loop_
_entity_poly.entity_id
_entity_poly.type
_entity_poly.pdbx_seq_one_letter_code
_entity_poly.pdbx_strand_id
1 'polypeptide(L)'
;MSELNLILFGPPGAGKGTQAARLREDFDLPYIATGDMLREHRENGTELGQEAEKYMNNGDLVPDDLVIEMIMAEIEDKGDDGFLLDGFPRSVGQADALGEEIERRGRRLTAALLVEADDETVLLRITGRRQCSNGHVYHVEFGRASCRERVCSVV
;
A
#
# COMPACT_ATOMS: atom_id res chain seq x y z
N MET A 1 -16.44 9.28 -16.70
CA MET A 1 -14.97 9.51 -16.74
C MET A 1 -14.33 8.15 -16.93
N SER A 2 -13.19 8.04 -17.58
CA SER A 2 -12.53 6.74 -17.72
C SER A 2 -11.95 6.34 -16.37
N GLU A 3 -12.28 5.15 -15.91
CA GLU A 3 -11.75 4.53 -14.69
C GLU A 3 -10.22 4.59 -14.68
N LEU A 4 -9.63 5.07 -13.59
CA LEU A 4 -8.18 5.23 -13.46
C LEU A 4 -7.64 4.22 -12.44
N ASN A 5 -7.11 3.11 -12.93
CA ASN A 5 -6.57 2.01 -12.13
C ASN A 5 -5.05 2.04 -12.16
N LEU A 6 -4.44 2.37 -11.03
CA LEU A 6 -3.00 2.56 -10.90
C LEU A 6 -2.38 1.57 -9.91
N ILE A 7 -1.19 1.09 -10.24
CA ILE A 7 -0.34 0.33 -9.32
C ILE A 7 0.94 1.12 -9.07
N LEU A 8 1.35 1.23 -7.81
CA LEU A 8 2.54 1.96 -7.40
C LEU A 8 3.62 1.00 -6.92
N PHE A 9 4.76 1.04 -7.58
CA PHE A 9 5.95 0.25 -7.27
C PHE A 9 7.10 1.09 -6.75
N GLY A 10 8.05 0.45 -6.14
CA GLY A 10 9.32 1.04 -5.74
C GLY A 10 9.80 0.53 -4.38
N PRO A 11 11.08 0.68 -4.07
CA PRO A 11 11.64 0.23 -2.81
C PRO A 11 11.09 1.06 -1.62
N PRO A 12 11.15 0.53 -0.40
CA PRO A 12 10.86 1.32 0.79
C PRO A 12 11.84 2.51 0.84
N GLY A 13 11.37 3.69 1.20
CA GLY A 13 12.19 4.90 1.22
C GLY A 13 12.27 5.68 -0.11
N ALA A 14 11.84 5.11 -1.24
CA ALA A 14 11.84 5.81 -2.54
C ALA A 14 10.91 7.03 -2.59
N GLY A 15 9.89 7.08 -1.74
CA GLY A 15 8.91 8.17 -1.71
C GLY A 15 7.52 7.79 -2.21
N LYS A 16 7.23 6.48 -2.35
CA LYS A 16 5.91 5.99 -2.79
C LYS A 16 4.75 6.65 -2.05
N GLY A 17 4.78 6.66 -0.72
CA GLY A 17 3.70 7.25 0.08
C GLY A 17 3.47 8.74 -0.19
N THR A 18 4.52 9.50 -0.52
CA THR A 18 4.41 10.92 -0.89
C THR A 18 3.76 11.07 -2.26
N GLN A 19 4.12 10.23 -3.21
CA GLN A 19 3.51 10.24 -4.54
C GLN A 19 2.07 9.72 -4.50
N ALA A 20 1.83 8.67 -3.73
CA ALA A 20 0.46 8.17 -3.50
C ALA A 20 -0.47 9.25 -2.93
N ALA A 21 0.00 10.03 -1.95
CA ALA A 21 -0.79 11.10 -1.37
C ALA A 21 -1.18 12.17 -2.41
N ARG A 22 -0.26 12.54 -3.30
CA ARG A 22 -0.52 13.48 -4.40
C ARG A 22 -1.51 12.92 -5.43
N LEU A 23 -1.29 11.68 -5.87
CA LEU A 23 -2.20 11.03 -6.82
C LEU A 23 -3.62 10.90 -6.29
N ARG A 24 -3.77 10.62 -4.98
CA ARG A 24 -5.07 10.60 -4.32
C ARG A 24 -5.74 11.96 -4.30
N GLU A 25 -4.98 13.02 -4.03
CA GLU A 25 -5.50 14.39 -4.00
C GLU A 25 -5.87 14.88 -5.39
N ASP A 26 -5.03 14.61 -6.40
CA ASP A 26 -5.21 15.08 -7.77
C ASP A 26 -6.33 14.35 -8.53
N PHE A 27 -6.53 13.06 -8.25
CA PHE A 27 -7.46 12.19 -9.00
C PHE A 27 -8.59 11.59 -8.15
N ASP A 28 -8.65 11.92 -6.86
CA ASP A 28 -9.65 11.39 -5.90
C ASP A 28 -9.74 9.85 -5.89
N LEU A 29 -8.57 9.18 -5.95
CA LEU A 29 -8.50 7.73 -6.03
C LEU A 29 -8.55 7.07 -4.65
N PRO A 30 -9.35 6.02 -4.47
CA PRO A 30 -9.23 5.11 -3.35
C PRO A 30 -7.83 4.52 -3.28
N TYR A 31 -7.21 4.61 -2.10
CA TYR A 31 -5.87 4.07 -1.88
C TYR A 31 -5.95 2.75 -1.12
N ILE A 32 -5.32 1.73 -1.69
CA ILE A 32 -5.26 0.39 -1.16
C ILE A 32 -3.80 0.03 -0.91
N ALA A 33 -3.35 0.19 0.34
CA ALA A 33 -2.06 -0.32 0.77
C ALA A 33 -2.24 -1.76 1.28
N THR A 34 -1.72 -2.73 0.58
CA THR A 34 -1.93 -4.16 0.88
C THR A 34 -1.59 -4.52 2.32
N GLY A 35 -0.52 -3.95 2.87
CA GLY A 35 -0.13 -4.19 4.26
C GLY A 35 -1.11 -3.61 5.29
N ASP A 36 -1.71 -2.47 5.00
CA ASP A 36 -2.71 -1.84 5.87
C ASP A 36 -4.04 -2.60 5.78
N MET A 37 -4.46 -2.93 4.57
CA MET A 37 -5.62 -3.75 4.28
C MET A 37 -5.59 -5.08 5.05
N LEU A 38 -4.49 -5.82 5.00
CA LEU A 38 -4.34 -7.09 5.76
C LEU A 38 -4.47 -6.88 7.27
N ARG A 39 -3.92 -5.79 7.81
CA ARG A 39 -4.07 -5.44 9.22
C ARG A 39 -5.50 -5.09 9.58
N GLU A 40 -6.15 -4.29 8.77
CA GLU A 40 -7.54 -3.86 8.97
C GLU A 40 -8.51 -5.02 8.94
N HIS A 41 -8.40 -5.91 7.95
CA HIS A 41 -9.22 -7.12 7.88
C HIS A 41 -9.04 -8.02 9.10
N ARG A 42 -7.80 -8.15 9.60
CA ARG A 42 -7.51 -8.93 10.82
C ARG A 42 -8.12 -8.26 12.05
N GLU A 43 -7.94 -6.95 12.21
CA GLU A 43 -8.47 -6.19 13.37
C GLU A 43 -9.99 -6.19 13.41
N ASN A 44 -10.63 -6.09 12.25
CA ASN A 44 -12.09 -6.14 12.10
C ASN A 44 -12.66 -7.57 12.14
N GLY A 45 -11.82 -8.59 12.13
CA GLY A 45 -12.25 -9.99 12.21
C GLY A 45 -13.11 -10.44 11.04
N THR A 46 -12.90 -9.89 9.84
CA THR A 46 -13.61 -10.31 8.62
C THR A 46 -13.29 -11.76 8.28
N GLU A 47 -14.13 -12.43 7.50
CA GLU A 47 -13.91 -13.82 7.08
C GLU A 47 -12.55 -13.97 6.39
N LEU A 48 -12.25 -13.10 5.43
CA LEU A 48 -10.95 -13.10 4.73
C LEU A 48 -9.79 -12.78 5.69
N GLY A 49 -9.99 -11.88 6.66
CA GLY A 49 -9.00 -11.57 7.69
C GLY A 49 -8.71 -12.74 8.61
N GLN A 50 -9.72 -13.49 9.03
CA GLN A 50 -9.57 -14.69 9.83
C GLN A 50 -8.85 -15.81 9.06
N GLU A 51 -9.09 -15.92 7.77
CA GLU A 51 -8.37 -16.86 6.92
C GLU A 51 -6.91 -16.47 6.75
N ALA A 52 -6.62 -15.22 6.46
CA ALA A 52 -5.26 -14.69 6.37
C ALA A 52 -4.50 -14.87 7.70
N GLU A 53 -5.16 -14.69 8.84
CA GLU A 53 -4.56 -14.83 10.17
C GLU A 53 -4.03 -16.24 10.44
N LYS A 54 -4.66 -17.29 9.90
CA LYS A 54 -4.19 -18.67 10.05
C LYS A 54 -2.77 -18.87 9.49
N TYR A 55 -2.50 -18.24 8.32
CA TYR A 55 -1.17 -18.28 7.71
C TYR A 55 -0.19 -17.40 8.49
N MET A 56 -0.59 -16.19 8.85
CA MET A 56 0.27 -15.25 9.58
C MET A 56 0.70 -15.78 10.96
N ASN A 57 -0.21 -16.44 11.68
CA ASN A 57 0.09 -17.01 13.01
C ASN A 57 1.07 -18.19 12.92
N ASN A 58 1.09 -18.93 11.82
CA ASN A 58 2.06 -19.99 11.57
C ASN A 58 3.40 -19.45 11.05
N GLY A 59 3.50 -18.16 10.74
CA GLY A 59 4.67 -17.56 10.10
C GLY A 59 4.75 -17.81 8.59
N ASP A 60 3.67 -18.31 8.01
CA ASP A 60 3.54 -18.56 6.58
C ASP A 60 3.12 -17.28 5.83
N LEU A 61 3.42 -17.25 4.53
CA LEU A 61 2.90 -16.19 3.65
C LEU A 61 1.42 -16.44 3.36
N VAL A 62 0.64 -15.37 3.39
CA VAL A 62 -0.76 -15.42 2.95
C VAL A 62 -0.78 -15.79 1.46
N PRO A 63 -1.60 -16.77 1.03
CA PRO A 63 -1.70 -17.16 -0.37
C PRO A 63 -2.07 -15.97 -1.27
N ASP A 64 -1.48 -15.95 -2.46
CA ASP A 64 -1.68 -14.86 -3.43
C ASP A 64 -3.16 -14.69 -3.81
N ASP A 65 -3.86 -15.78 -4.01
CA ASP A 65 -5.30 -15.78 -4.35
C ASP A 65 -6.13 -15.08 -3.27
N LEU A 66 -5.83 -15.35 -1.98
CA LEU A 66 -6.52 -14.72 -0.87
C LEU A 66 -6.22 -13.20 -0.79
N VAL A 67 -4.97 -12.81 -1.03
CA VAL A 67 -4.60 -11.39 -1.08
C VAL A 67 -5.31 -10.68 -2.22
N ILE A 68 -5.41 -11.31 -3.40
CA ILE A 68 -6.10 -10.76 -4.56
C ILE A 68 -7.60 -10.62 -4.28
N GLU A 69 -8.22 -11.62 -3.66
CA GLU A 69 -9.63 -11.56 -3.28
C GLU A 69 -9.91 -10.40 -2.31
N MET A 70 -9.04 -10.20 -1.32
CA MET A 70 -9.12 -9.06 -0.40
C MET A 70 -8.97 -7.73 -1.13
N ILE A 71 -8.01 -7.62 -2.06
CA ILE A 71 -7.83 -6.41 -2.88
C ILE A 71 -9.08 -6.12 -3.71
N MET A 72 -9.67 -7.14 -4.32
CA MET A 72 -10.87 -6.97 -5.13
C MET A 72 -12.08 -6.56 -4.28
N ALA A 73 -12.24 -7.12 -3.09
CA ALA A 73 -13.30 -6.72 -2.16
C ALA A 73 -13.15 -5.25 -1.74
N GLU A 74 -11.92 -4.79 -1.48
CA GLU A 74 -11.63 -3.39 -1.17
C GLU A 74 -11.93 -2.44 -2.34
N ILE A 75 -11.62 -2.86 -3.57
CA ILE A 75 -11.91 -2.08 -4.78
C ILE A 75 -13.43 -1.94 -4.96
N GLU A 76 -14.18 -3.02 -4.75
CA GLU A 76 -15.64 -3.02 -4.87
C GLU A 76 -16.31 -2.18 -3.79
N ASP A 77 -15.81 -2.22 -2.55
CA ASP A 77 -16.35 -1.43 -1.43
C ASP A 77 -16.09 0.07 -1.60
N LYS A 78 -14.93 0.44 -2.13
CA LYS A 78 -14.49 1.84 -2.26
C LYS A 78 -15.00 2.56 -3.52
N GLY A 79 -15.63 1.84 -4.43
CA GLY A 79 -16.31 2.44 -5.58
C GLY A 79 -15.67 2.19 -6.95
N ASP A 80 -16.37 2.65 -7.99
CA ASP A 80 -16.12 2.29 -9.38
C ASP A 80 -15.21 3.25 -10.16
N ASP A 81 -14.78 4.36 -9.56
CA ASP A 81 -14.05 5.44 -10.28
C ASP A 81 -12.56 5.16 -10.50
N GLY A 82 -12.06 4.02 -9.99
CA GLY A 82 -10.66 3.62 -10.09
C GLY A 82 -10.04 3.31 -8.75
N PHE A 83 -8.73 3.02 -8.74
CA PHE A 83 -7.97 2.73 -7.52
C PHE A 83 -6.48 3.04 -7.67
N LEU A 84 -5.82 3.22 -6.53
CA LEU A 84 -4.37 3.28 -6.41
C LEU A 84 -3.90 2.17 -5.47
N LEU A 85 -3.27 1.13 -6.02
CA LEU A 85 -2.76 -0.02 -5.27
C LEU A 85 -1.27 0.16 -4.95
N ASP A 86 -0.88 0.00 -3.69
CA ASP A 86 0.51 0.06 -3.21
C ASP A 86 0.89 -1.21 -2.44
N GLY A 87 2.06 -1.75 -2.76
CA GLY A 87 2.65 -2.89 -2.07
C GLY A 87 2.28 -4.27 -2.63
N PHE A 88 1.53 -4.34 -3.71
CA PHE A 88 1.20 -5.55 -4.48
C PHE A 88 1.00 -5.17 -5.96
N PRO A 89 1.39 -6.03 -6.93
CA PRO A 89 2.09 -7.30 -6.78
C PRO A 89 3.58 -7.15 -6.44
N ARG A 90 4.23 -8.23 -5.97
CA ARG A 90 5.66 -8.29 -5.65
C ARG A 90 6.42 -9.35 -6.44
N SER A 91 5.70 -10.15 -7.22
CA SER A 91 6.25 -11.16 -8.13
C SER A 91 5.51 -11.13 -9.46
N VAL A 92 6.11 -11.74 -10.48
CA VAL A 92 5.47 -11.86 -11.81
C VAL A 92 4.19 -12.69 -11.71
N GLY A 93 4.21 -13.81 -10.98
CA GLY A 93 3.01 -14.63 -10.81
C GLY A 93 1.85 -13.88 -10.15
N GLN A 94 2.14 -13.04 -9.15
CA GLN A 94 1.13 -12.16 -8.55
C GLN A 94 0.60 -11.12 -9.54
N ALA A 95 1.47 -10.58 -10.41
CA ALA A 95 1.08 -9.61 -11.42
C ALA A 95 0.15 -10.24 -12.46
N ASP A 96 0.47 -11.44 -12.92
CA ASP A 96 -0.35 -12.18 -13.85
C ASP A 96 -1.73 -12.51 -13.26
N ALA A 97 -1.76 -13.07 -12.05
CA ALA A 97 -3.01 -13.42 -11.36
C ALA A 97 -3.89 -12.19 -11.04
N LEU A 98 -3.27 -11.09 -10.62
CA LEU A 98 -4.00 -9.83 -10.40
C LEU A 98 -4.55 -9.27 -11.73
N GLY A 99 -3.76 -9.33 -12.79
CA GLY A 99 -4.18 -8.88 -14.13
C GLY A 99 -5.40 -9.66 -14.64
N GLU A 100 -5.35 -10.99 -14.56
CA GLU A 100 -6.46 -11.86 -14.93
C GLU A 100 -7.74 -11.56 -14.14
N GLU A 101 -7.60 -11.32 -12.82
CA GLU A 101 -8.75 -11.04 -11.97
C GLU A 101 -9.36 -9.65 -12.23
N ILE A 102 -8.54 -8.63 -12.49
CA ILE A 102 -8.98 -7.28 -12.89
C ILE A 102 -9.76 -7.38 -14.21
N GLU A 103 -9.22 -8.09 -15.21
CA GLU A 103 -9.88 -8.28 -16.51
C GLU A 103 -11.18 -9.11 -16.40
N ARG A 104 -11.20 -10.15 -15.56
CA ARG A 104 -12.39 -10.97 -15.31
C ARG A 104 -13.54 -10.14 -14.75
N ARG A 105 -13.24 -9.09 -13.99
CA ARG A 105 -14.23 -8.13 -13.44
C ARG A 105 -14.56 -6.99 -14.41
N GLY A 106 -14.09 -7.07 -15.66
CA GLY A 106 -14.36 -6.07 -16.69
C GLY A 106 -13.60 -4.75 -16.50
N ARG A 107 -12.61 -4.74 -15.61
CA ARG A 107 -11.74 -3.58 -15.36
C ARG A 107 -10.47 -3.66 -16.17
N ARG A 108 -9.74 -2.58 -16.26
CA ARG A 108 -8.46 -2.53 -16.97
C ARG A 108 -7.44 -1.74 -16.15
N LEU A 109 -6.24 -2.29 -16.00
CA LEU A 109 -5.12 -1.54 -15.45
C LEU A 109 -4.74 -0.39 -16.39
N THR A 110 -4.72 0.84 -15.87
CA THR A 110 -4.37 2.02 -16.65
C THR A 110 -2.86 2.19 -16.73
N ALA A 111 -2.16 2.10 -15.60
CA ALA A 111 -0.70 2.20 -15.56
C ALA A 111 -0.10 1.56 -14.31
N ALA A 112 1.16 1.13 -14.46
CA ALA A 112 2.04 0.74 -13.37
C ALA A 112 3.13 1.81 -13.24
N LEU A 113 3.23 2.44 -12.07
CA LEU A 113 4.12 3.55 -11.81
C LEU A 113 5.27 3.11 -10.92
N LEU A 114 6.49 3.20 -11.41
CA LEU A 114 7.69 2.90 -10.65
C LEU A 114 8.28 4.19 -10.05
N VAL A 115 8.37 4.23 -8.72
CA VAL A 115 9.05 5.31 -8.00
C VAL A 115 10.44 4.83 -7.65
N GLU A 116 11.43 5.40 -8.29
CA GLU A 116 12.84 5.08 -8.09
C GLU A 116 13.56 6.20 -7.32
N ALA A 117 14.54 5.82 -6.56
CA ALA A 117 15.55 6.69 -5.97
C ALA A 117 16.86 5.92 -5.94
N ASP A 118 17.99 6.63 -5.97
CA ASP A 118 19.29 5.99 -5.84
C ASP A 118 19.45 5.30 -4.48
N ASP A 119 20.27 4.27 -4.44
CA ASP A 119 20.44 3.42 -3.25
C ASP A 119 20.93 4.22 -2.04
N GLU A 120 21.79 5.22 -2.24
CA GLU A 120 22.30 6.08 -1.18
C GLU A 120 21.15 6.91 -0.56
N THR A 121 20.31 7.50 -1.38
CA THR A 121 19.10 8.23 -0.94
C THR A 121 18.12 7.30 -0.22
N VAL A 122 17.90 6.11 -0.75
CA VAL A 122 17.00 5.11 -0.12
C VAL A 122 17.54 4.72 1.24
N LEU A 123 18.83 4.39 1.34
CA LEU A 123 19.49 4.01 2.60
C LEU A 123 19.39 5.14 3.63
N LEU A 124 19.73 6.36 3.24
CA LEU A 124 19.63 7.54 4.10
C LEU A 124 18.20 7.73 4.65
N ARG A 125 17.20 7.63 3.79
CA ARG A 125 15.80 7.78 4.18
C ARG A 125 15.31 6.68 5.11
N ILE A 126 15.70 5.43 4.86
CA ILE A 126 15.30 4.29 5.71
C ILE A 126 15.97 4.39 7.08
N THR A 127 17.29 4.62 7.12
CA THR A 127 18.04 4.65 8.38
C THR A 127 17.70 5.86 9.24
N GLY A 128 17.33 6.99 8.61
CA GLY A 128 16.91 8.21 9.30
C GLY A 128 15.44 8.29 9.67
N ARG A 129 14.61 7.35 9.16
CA ARG A 129 13.15 7.34 9.42
C ARG A 129 12.86 6.95 10.86
N ARG A 130 11.99 7.72 11.50
CA ARG A 130 11.47 7.46 12.85
C ARG A 130 9.96 7.62 12.84
N GLN A 131 9.32 6.97 13.79
CA GLN A 131 7.89 7.09 14.03
C GLN A 131 7.65 7.45 15.49
N CYS A 132 6.78 8.40 15.75
CA CYS A 132 6.39 8.73 17.12
C CYS A 132 5.25 7.83 17.62
N SER A 133 4.97 7.87 18.92
CA SER A 133 3.89 7.10 19.55
C SER A 133 2.51 7.37 18.95
N ASN A 134 2.32 8.51 18.30
CA ASN A 134 1.07 8.88 17.63
C ASN A 134 1.05 8.48 16.15
N GLY A 135 1.98 7.65 15.69
CA GLY A 135 2.03 7.16 14.31
C GLY A 135 2.65 8.11 13.28
N HIS A 136 3.01 9.36 13.66
CA HIS A 136 3.60 10.28 12.71
C HIS A 136 5.03 9.88 12.34
N VAL A 137 5.33 9.94 11.05
CA VAL A 137 6.66 9.64 10.51
C VAL A 137 7.47 10.93 10.37
N TYR A 138 8.74 10.89 10.76
CA TYR A 138 9.70 11.97 10.58
C TYR A 138 11.09 11.42 10.24
N HIS A 139 11.99 12.29 9.85
CA HIS A 139 13.37 11.95 9.53
C HIS A 139 14.34 12.74 10.42
N VAL A 140 15.36 12.08 10.96
CA VAL A 140 16.30 12.70 11.91
C VAL A 140 17.10 13.88 11.32
N GLU A 141 17.42 13.83 10.02
CA GLU A 141 18.16 14.88 9.34
C GLU A 141 17.28 15.91 8.64
N PHE A 142 16.19 15.46 8.00
CA PHE A 142 15.33 16.33 7.20
C PHE A 142 14.15 16.93 7.98
N GLY A 143 14.02 16.55 9.25
CA GLY A 143 12.91 17.02 10.07
C GLY A 143 11.57 16.45 9.64
N ARG A 144 10.49 17.18 9.88
CA ARG A 144 9.13 16.66 9.85
C ARG A 144 8.37 16.89 8.58
N ALA A 145 7.53 15.91 8.23
CA ALA A 145 6.42 16.13 7.32
C ALA A 145 5.20 16.80 7.98
N SER A 146 4.87 16.56 9.26
CA SER A 146 3.58 17.01 9.81
C SER A 146 3.47 17.21 11.32
N CYS A 147 4.50 17.04 12.09
CA CYS A 147 4.39 17.25 13.55
C CYS A 147 4.88 18.64 13.97
N ARG A 148 4.10 19.67 13.80
CA ARG A 148 4.29 20.94 14.51
C ARG A 148 3.73 20.74 15.92
N GLU A 149 4.63 20.86 16.87
CA GLU A 149 4.42 20.93 18.32
C GLU A 149 4.41 19.63 19.12
N ARG A 150 5.32 19.66 20.06
CA ARG A 150 5.54 18.86 21.25
C ARG A 150 6.30 17.55 21.11
N VAL A 151 7.46 17.60 21.72
CA VAL A 151 8.28 16.51 22.26
C VAL A 151 7.65 15.12 22.11
N CYS A 152 7.93 14.46 21.00
CA CYS A 152 7.79 13.02 20.93
C CYS A 152 9.02 12.44 21.63
N SER A 153 8.83 11.86 22.81
CA SER A 153 9.85 11.04 23.45
C SER A 153 10.23 9.94 22.46
N VAL A 154 11.50 9.90 22.11
CA VAL A 154 12.09 8.81 21.34
C VAL A 154 12.15 7.62 22.28
N VAL A 155 11.46 6.54 21.95
CA VAL A 155 11.65 5.23 22.55
C VAL A 155 12.56 4.42 21.67
#